data_ce6e6485caa7dd3adf0cf4de7010286b
#
_entry.id   ce6e6485caa7dd3adf0cf4de7010286b
#
_cell.length_a   1.000
_cell.length_b   1.000
_cell.length_c   1.000
_cell.angle_alpha   90.00
_cell.angle_beta   90.00
_cell.angle_gamma   90.00
#
_symmetry.space_group_name_H-M   'P 1'
#
loop_
_entity.id
_entity.type
_entity.pdbx_description
1 polymer ?
#
loop_
_entity_poly.entity_id
_entity_poly.type
_entity_poly.pdbx_seq_one_letter_code
_entity_poly.pdbx_strand_id
1 'polypeptide(L)'
;MRQYNPEGSVLRNAQLEMLQVLKDFAEICAKHDIKWWLCSGTLLGAARHGGFIPWDDDIDVNMLEDDYRKLKKILINLESDEYFFQCTETDPEYINVFGKFRKKKNPVVTTDKRSPYFKYQGVGIDIFFIEKSTCKAAHLAKFFYLNTQHPTQYIKNKFLRRTAIKVVQILNFYLLIPLARVIGLLCSKDEYHVCLGSGFYKSKFYLKNIFPLTEMTFEGIKFPVPKDTDSYLRDIYGNWRELPTDEQIRRSMHSPIYLKEIFGEE
;
A
#
# COMPACT_ATOMS: atom_id res chain seq x y z
N MET A 1 -2.31 -13.78 27.25
CA MET A 1 -2.56 -13.22 25.91
C MET A 1 -1.32 -13.45 25.06
N ARG A 2 -1.43 -13.95 23.82
CA ARG A 2 -0.26 -14.22 22.97
C ARG A 2 0.43 -12.89 22.64
N GLN A 3 1.76 -12.85 22.78
CA GLN A 3 2.54 -11.69 22.33
C GLN A 3 3.00 -11.94 20.90
N TYR A 4 2.52 -11.14 19.95
CA TYR A 4 2.73 -11.36 18.52
C TYR A 4 4.08 -10.82 18.02
N ASN A 5 4.58 -9.71 18.60
CA ASN A 5 5.80 -9.02 18.20
C ASN A 5 6.69 -8.68 19.42
N PRO A 6 7.15 -9.68 20.20
CA PRO A 6 8.04 -9.41 21.33
C PRO A 6 9.34 -8.75 20.86
N GLU A 7 9.97 -7.99 21.75
CA GLU A 7 11.26 -7.35 21.48
C GLU A 7 12.29 -8.39 21.00
N GLY A 8 12.98 -8.08 19.90
CA GLY A 8 13.96 -8.99 19.28
C GLY A 8 13.38 -10.06 18.35
N SER A 9 12.04 -10.17 18.22
CA SER A 9 11.43 -11.07 17.24
C SER A 9 11.71 -10.60 15.80
N VAL A 10 11.62 -11.54 14.84
CA VAL A 10 11.87 -11.22 13.42
C VAL A 10 10.85 -10.20 12.92
N LEU A 11 9.57 -10.38 13.31
CA LEU A 11 8.51 -9.43 12.96
C LEU A 11 8.78 -8.04 13.58
N ARG A 12 9.12 -7.97 14.88
CA ARG A 12 9.37 -6.66 15.53
C ARG A 12 10.56 -5.94 14.89
N ASN A 13 11.64 -6.63 14.58
CA ASN A 13 12.78 -6.06 13.88
C ASN A 13 12.40 -5.51 12.51
N ALA A 14 11.57 -6.23 11.75
CA ALA A 14 11.07 -5.76 10.48
C ALA A 14 10.16 -4.51 10.63
N GLN A 15 9.29 -4.48 11.65
CA GLN A 15 8.46 -3.31 11.99
C GLN A 15 9.33 -2.08 12.30
N LEU A 16 10.39 -2.23 13.07
CA LEU A 16 11.31 -1.13 13.38
C LEU A 16 12.08 -0.64 12.14
N GLU A 17 12.48 -1.56 11.25
CA GLU A 17 13.07 -1.17 9.97
C GLU A 17 12.08 -0.43 9.06
N MET A 18 10.82 -0.88 9.00
CA MET A 18 9.76 -0.18 8.25
C MET A 18 9.45 1.19 8.84
N LEU A 19 9.47 1.33 10.17
CA LEU A 19 9.33 2.63 10.84
C LEU A 19 10.44 3.61 10.41
N GLN A 20 11.68 3.13 10.26
CA GLN A 20 12.75 3.99 9.76
C GLN A 20 12.49 4.42 8.31
N VAL A 21 12.02 3.51 7.45
CA VAL A 21 11.63 3.86 6.07
C VAL A 21 10.52 4.92 6.06
N LEU A 22 9.53 4.80 6.97
CA LEU A 22 8.44 5.78 7.09
C LEU A 22 8.95 7.16 7.53
N LYS A 23 9.92 7.23 8.44
CA LYS A 23 10.54 8.50 8.88
C LYS A 23 11.26 9.19 7.72
N ASP A 24 12.10 8.44 7.00
CA ASP A 24 12.86 8.99 5.87
C ASP A 24 11.93 9.41 4.72
N PHE A 25 10.86 8.65 4.50
CA PHE A 25 9.78 9.03 3.58
C PHE A 25 9.08 10.32 4.01
N ALA A 26 8.77 10.49 5.29
CA ALA A 26 8.16 11.68 5.83
C ALA A 26 9.05 12.94 5.64
N GLU A 27 10.36 12.80 5.83
CA GLU A 27 11.34 13.88 5.57
C GLU A 27 11.36 14.27 4.09
N ILE A 28 11.33 13.30 3.16
CA ILE A 28 11.24 13.57 1.73
C ILE A 28 9.95 14.33 1.42
N CYS A 29 8.81 13.89 1.95
CA CYS A 29 7.53 14.54 1.74
C CYS A 29 7.52 15.97 2.28
N ALA A 30 8.05 16.20 3.49
CA ALA A 30 8.15 17.53 4.10
C ALA A 30 9.02 18.48 3.26
N LYS A 31 10.17 18.00 2.77
CA LYS A 31 11.09 18.78 1.92
C LYS A 31 10.44 19.28 0.62
N HIS A 32 9.46 18.54 0.09
CA HIS A 32 8.84 18.80 -1.20
C HIS A 32 7.37 19.26 -1.11
N ASP A 33 6.88 19.57 0.10
CA ASP A 33 5.48 19.97 0.36
C ASP A 33 4.47 18.96 -0.24
N ILE A 34 4.68 17.67 0.03
CA ILE A 34 3.79 16.57 -0.36
C ILE A 34 2.88 16.24 0.81
N LYS A 35 1.56 16.30 0.60
CA LYS A 35 0.57 15.93 1.60
C LYS A 35 0.25 14.45 1.52
N TRP A 36 0.34 13.78 2.66
CA TRP A 36 0.08 12.35 2.80
C TRP A 36 -0.45 12.05 4.20
N TRP A 37 -0.97 10.87 4.44
CA TRP A 37 -1.45 10.42 5.75
C TRP A 37 -1.32 8.91 5.91
N LEU A 38 -1.25 8.44 7.17
CA LEU A 38 -1.35 7.02 7.49
C LEU A 38 -2.71 6.48 7.07
N CYS A 39 -2.75 5.28 6.50
CA CYS A 39 -4.00 4.65 6.07
C CYS A 39 -4.04 3.16 6.44
N SER A 40 -5.12 2.50 6.10
CA SER A 40 -5.31 1.04 6.23
C SER A 40 -4.91 0.50 7.62
N GLY A 41 -4.16 -0.61 7.66
CA GLY A 41 -3.65 -1.24 8.88
C GLY A 41 -2.78 -0.30 9.72
N THR A 42 -1.96 0.53 9.10
CA THR A 42 -1.09 1.48 9.80
C THR A 42 -1.87 2.53 10.58
N LEU A 43 -2.93 3.11 9.99
CA LEU A 43 -3.81 4.04 10.69
C LEU A 43 -4.60 3.34 11.81
N LEU A 44 -5.08 2.12 11.56
CA LEU A 44 -5.76 1.31 12.56
C LEU A 44 -4.82 1.00 13.74
N GLY A 45 -3.56 0.69 13.45
CA GLY A 45 -2.52 0.49 14.44
C GLY A 45 -2.27 1.73 15.28
N ALA A 46 -2.10 2.91 14.66
CA ALA A 46 -1.99 4.19 15.36
C ALA A 46 -3.17 4.45 16.29
N ALA A 47 -4.40 4.26 15.80
CA ALA A 47 -5.63 4.57 16.53
C ALA A 47 -5.93 3.58 17.68
N ARG A 48 -5.56 2.29 17.53
CA ARG A 48 -5.95 1.23 18.46
C ARG A 48 -4.81 0.79 19.38
N HIS A 49 -3.57 0.87 18.91
CA HIS A 49 -2.38 0.35 19.60
C HIS A 49 -1.33 1.43 19.88
N GLY A 50 -1.44 2.63 19.31
CA GLY A 50 -0.42 3.68 19.39
C GLY A 50 0.85 3.37 18.60
N GLY A 51 0.82 2.36 17.74
CA GLY A 51 1.92 1.85 16.92
C GLY A 51 1.44 0.78 15.97
N PHE A 52 2.31 -0.15 15.59
CA PHE A 52 1.89 -1.28 14.76
C PHE A 52 0.77 -2.09 15.40
N ILE A 53 -0.13 -2.59 14.58
CA ILE A 53 -0.93 -3.75 14.97
C ILE A 53 0.08 -4.87 15.25
N PRO A 54 0.01 -5.58 16.42
CA PRO A 54 1.09 -6.48 16.83
C PRO A 54 1.48 -7.58 15.85
N TRP A 55 0.58 -7.96 14.95
CA TRP A 55 0.80 -8.99 13.93
C TRP A 55 0.94 -8.44 12.51
N ASP A 56 0.97 -7.11 12.34
CA ASP A 56 1.05 -6.46 11.04
C ASP A 56 2.48 -6.44 10.49
N ASP A 57 2.62 -6.70 9.21
CA ASP A 57 3.91 -6.84 8.54
C ASP A 57 4.08 -5.88 7.34
N ASP A 58 3.28 -4.79 7.32
CA ASP A 58 3.37 -3.72 6.33
C ASP A 58 3.12 -2.32 6.93
N ILE A 59 3.42 -1.29 6.16
CA ILE A 59 3.06 0.11 6.40
C ILE A 59 2.42 0.66 5.13
N ASP A 60 1.24 1.23 5.30
CA ASP A 60 0.46 1.85 4.25
C ASP A 60 0.33 3.35 4.45
N VAL A 61 0.61 4.13 3.41
CA VAL A 61 0.33 5.56 3.37
C VAL A 61 -0.54 5.91 2.17
N ASN A 62 -1.32 6.97 2.31
CA ASN A 62 -2.21 7.45 1.26
C ASN A 62 -2.00 8.94 1.01
N MET A 63 -2.34 9.40 -0.19
CA MET A 63 -2.29 10.79 -0.59
C MET A 63 -3.31 11.09 -1.70
N LEU A 64 -3.45 12.34 -2.10
CA LEU A 64 -4.18 12.67 -3.32
C LEU A 64 -3.36 12.31 -4.58
N GLU A 65 -4.04 12.03 -5.68
CA GLU A 65 -3.39 11.67 -6.95
C GLU A 65 -2.35 12.72 -7.41
N ASP A 66 -2.63 14.02 -7.21
CA ASP A 66 -1.72 15.10 -7.59
C ASP A 66 -0.42 15.07 -6.77
N ASP A 67 -0.52 14.83 -5.45
CA ASP A 67 0.65 14.67 -4.59
C ASP A 67 1.43 13.41 -4.94
N TYR A 68 0.74 12.29 -5.24
CA TYR A 68 1.39 11.07 -5.71
C TYR A 68 2.16 11.28 -7.01
N ARG A 69 1.59 12.01 -7.97
CA ARG A 69 2.26 12.31 -9.24
C ARG A 69 3.52 13.16 -9.06
N LYS A 70 3.49 14.15 -8.13
CA LYS A 70 4.67 14.94 -7.76
C LYS A 70 5.72 14.06 -7.10
N LEU A 71 5.34 13.33 -6.06
CA LEU A 71 6.21 12.42 -5.31
C LEU A 71 6.87 11.37 -6.21
N LYS A 72 6.08 10.74 -7.09
CA LYS A 72 6.57 9.75 -8.04
C LYS A 72 7.70 10.28 -8.92
N LYS A 73 7.58 11.52 -9.44
CA LYS A 73 8.64 12.16 -10.23
C LYS A 73 9.93 12.37 -9.43
N ILE A 74 9.79 12.71 -8.15
CA ILE A 74 10.91 12.90 -7.23
C ILE A 74 11.59 11.55 -6.96
N LEU A 75 10.80 10.54 -6.56
CA LEU A 75 11.32 9.25 -6.13
C LEU A 75 11.90 8.40 -7.28
N ILE A 76 11.40 8.54 -8.51
CA ILE A 76 12.00 7.86 -9.69
C ILE A 76 13.44 8.36 -9.93
N ASN A 77 13.69 9.65 -9.68
CA ASN A 77 14.98 10.28 -9.88
C ASN A 77 15.83 10.35 -8.59
N LEU A 78 15.38 9.72 -7.52
CA LEU A 78 16.12 9.68 -6.26
C LEU A 78 17.37 8.81 -6.40
N GLU A 79 18.53 9.43 -6.38
CA GLU A 79 19.81 8.75 -6.24
C GLU A 79 20.03 8.41 -4.76
N SER A 80 19.93 7.15 -4.40
CA SER A 80 20.13 6.64 -3.05
C SER A 80 20.74 5.25 -3.09
N ASP A 81 21.75 5.00 -2.27
CA ASP A 81 22.32 3.66 -2.09
C ASP A 81 21.44 2.78 -1.19
N GLU A 82 20.60 3.38 -0.38
CA GLU A 82 19.74 2.69 0.59
C GLU A 82 18.34 2.39 0.06
N TYR A 83 17.72 3.35 -0.63
CA TYR A 83 16.32 3.29 -1.02
C TYR A 83 16.09 3.12 -2.52
N PHE A 84 14.97 2.51 -2.83
CA PHE A 84 14.45 2.32 -4.19
C PHE A 84 12.95 2.57 -4.22
N PHE A 85 12.51 3.37 -5.18
CA PHE A 85 11.08 3.52 -5.45
C PHE A 85 10.66 2.50 -6.50
N GLN A 86 9.87 1.52 -6.10
CA GLN A 86 9.34 0.48 -6.96
C GLN A 86 7.99 0.92 -7.53
N CYS A 87 7.94 1.06 -8.82
CA CYS A 87 6.73 1.31 -9.61
C CYS A 87 6.88 0.68 -10.99
N THR A 88 5.86 0.77 -11.81
CA THR A 88 5.85 0.17 -13.16
C THR A 88 6.94 0.67 -14.09
N GLU A 89 7.48 1.87 -13.84
CA GLU A 89 8.56 2.47 -14.63
C GLU A 89 9.96 2.05 -14.16
N THR A 90 10.12 1.73 -12.89
CA THR A 90 11.44 1.44 -12.29
C THR A 90 11.72 -0.05 -12.15
N ASP A 91 10.67 -0.88 -12.13
CA ASP A 91 10.75 -2.34 -12.02
C ASP A 91 9.85 -3.00 -13.08
N PRO A 92 10.43 -3.64 -14.11
CA PRO A 92 9.67 -4.26 -15.20
C PRO A 92 8.76 -5.43 -14.80
N GLU A 93 8.97 -6.00 -13.61
CA GLU A 93 8.15 -7.09 -13.07
C GLU A 93 7.03 -6.57 -12.14
N TYR A 94 7.04 -5.27 -11.82
CA TYR A 94 6.04 -4.67 -10.95
C TYR A 94 4.79 -4.30 -11.74
N ILE A 95 3.65 -4.83 -11.31
CA ILE A 95 2.38 -4.69 -12.04
C ILE A 95 1.34 -3.86 -11.31
N ASN A 96 1.57 -3.50 -10.05
CA ASN A 96 0.60 -2.71 -9.27
C ASN A 96 0.57 -1.24 -9.73
N VAL A 97 -0.60 -0.62 -9.56
CA VAL A 97 -0.83 0.79 -9.92
C VAL A 97 -0.30 1.78 -8.88
N PHE A 98 -0.04 1.33 -7.66
CA PHE A 98 0.55 2.09 -6.57
C PHE A 98 2.07 1.87 -6.51
N GLY A 99 2.78 2.68 -5.73
CA GLY A 99 4.24 2.56 -5.58
C GLY A 99 4.64 1.95 -4.24
N LYS A 100 5.89 1.50 -4.16
CA LYS A 100 6.53 1.10 -2.90
C LYS A 100 7.84 1.84 -2.73
N PHE A 101 8.04 2.44 -1.55
CA PHE A 101 9.35 3.00 -1.17
C PHE A 101 10.02 2.01 -0.23
N ARG A 102 11.13 1.42 -0.67
CA ARG A 102 11.73 0.27 0.02
C ARG A 102 13.23 0.32 0.08
N LYS A 103 13.80 -0.38 1.06
CA LYS A 103 15.25 -0.64 1.14
C LYS A 103 15.72 -1.53 0.00
N LYS A 104 16.94 -1.28 -0.48
CA LYS A 104 17.63 -2.13 -1.48
C LYS A 104 18.18 -3.41 -0.87
N LYS A 105 18.52 -3.38 0.42
CA LYS A 105 19.10 -4.49 1.20
C LYS A 105 18.05 -5.14 2.10
N ASN A 106 18.43 -6.21 2.79
CA ASN A 106 17.61 -6.94 3.75
C ASN A 106 16.30 -7.45 3.13
N PRO A 107 16.37 -8.43 2.20
CA PRO A 107 15.19 -8.95 1.54
C PRO A 107 14.22 -9.61 2.53
N VAL A 108 12.92 -9.32 2.36
CA VAL A 108 11.84 -9.93 3.14
C VAL A 108 11.22 -11.05 2.31
N VAL A 109 11.02 -12.21 2.94
CA VAL A 109 10.27 -13.30 2.33
C VAL A 109 8.77 -13.01 2.45
N THR A 110 8.08 -13.03 1.33
CA THR A 110 6.63 -12.76 1.25
C THR A 110 5.94 -13.85 0.47
N THR A 111 4.63 -13.99 0.68
CA THR A 111 3.76 -14.88 -0.10
C THR A 111 3.52 -14.39 -1.53
N ASP A 112 3.91 -13.16 -1.88
CA ASP A 112 3.79 -12.67 -3.25
C ASP A 112 4.70 -13.45 -4.20
N LYS A 113 4.09 -14.27 -5.05
CA LYS A 113 4.79 -15.11 -6.05
C LYS A 113 5.64 -14.33 -7.04
N ARG A 114 5.47 -13.02 -7.14
CA ARG A 114 6.26 -12.13 -8.01
C ARG A 114 7.52 -11.62 -7.33
N SER A 115 7.54 -11.62 -5.98
CA SER A 115 8.66 -11.08 -5.21
C SER A 115 10.04 -11.57 -5.68
N PRO A 116 10.25 -12.85 -6.05
CA PRO A 116 11.54 -13.31 -6.54
C PRO A 116 12.00 -12.65 -7.87
N TYR A 117 11.09 -12.02 -8.59
CA TYR A 117 11.39 -11.35 -9.86
C TYR A 117 11.64 -9.85 -9.72
N PHE A 118 11.32 -9.26 -8.56
CA PHE A 118 11.51 -7.84 -8.31
C PHE A 118 12.99 -7.45 -8.23
N LYS A 119 13.28 -6.23 -8.65
CA LYS A 119 14.63 -5.69 -8.64
C LYS A 119 15.22 -5.61 -7.23
N TYR A 120 14.40 -5.26 -6.25
CA TYR A 120 14.74 -5.23 -4.83
C TYR A 120 13.58 -5.79 -4.00
N GLN A 121 13.90 -6.39 -2.85
CA GLN A 121 12.93 -7.10 -2.02
C GLN A 121 13.03 -6.70 -0.54
N GLY A 122 13.73 -5.61 -0.23
CA GLY A 122 13.86 -5.12 1.15
C GLY A 122 12.52 -4.63 1.73
N VAL A 123 12.48 -4.44 3.04
CA VAL A 123 11.33 -3.84 3.72
C VAL A 123 11.00 -2.48 3.13
N GLY A 124 9.74 -2.08 3.19
CA GLY A 124 9.31 -0.82 2.63
C GLY A 124 7.90 -0.45 3.06
N ILE A 125 7.43 0.65 2.52
CA ILE A 125 6.07 1.16 2.71
C ILE A 125 5.33 1.15 1.38
N ASP A 126 4.02 0.90 1.45
CA ASP A 126 3.12 0.97 0.30
C ASP A 126 2.53 2.37 0.19
N ILE A 127 2.67 2.98 -0.99
CA ILE A 127 2.23 4.34 -1.25
C ILE A 127 1.04 4.31 -2.19
N PHE A 128 -0.13 4.47 -1.61
CA PHE A 128 -1.39 4.55 -2.35
C PHE A 128 -1.74 6.01 -2.66
N PHE A 129 -2.68 6.19 -3.55
CA PHE A 129 -3.34 7.46 -3.77
C PHE A 129 -4.85 7.27 -3.93
N ILE A 130 -5.61 8.32 -3.61
CA ILE A 130 -7.04 8.35 -3.87
C ILE A 130 -7.34 9.29 -5.03
N GLU A 131 -8.28 8.87 -5.84
CA GLU A 131 -8.79 9.63 -6.99
C GLU A 131 -10.31 9.70 -6.98
N LYS A 132 -10.87 10.75 -7.55
CA LYS A 132 -12.32 10.92 -7.66
C LYS A 132 -12.91 9.83 -8.54
N SER A 133 -13.82 9.01 -7.99
CA SER A 133 -14.37 7.85 -8.70
C SER A 133 -15.63 7.31 -7.99
N THR A 134 -16.15 6.20 -8.48
CA THR A 134 -17.26 5.46 -7.87
C THR A 134 -16.88 4.00 -7.63
N CYS A 135 -17.57 3.34 -6.70
CA CYS A 135 -17.43 1.88 -6.50
C CYS A 135 -17.57 1.07 -7.80
N LYS A 136 -18.49 1.47 -8.69
CA LYS A 136 -18.69 0.77 -9.98
C LYS A 136 -17.47 0.91 -10.90
N ALA A 137 -16.92 2.11 -11.01
CA ALA A 137 -15.73 2.36 -11.81
C ALA A 137 -14.48 1.66 -11.21
N ALA A 138 -14.33 1.69 -9.88
CA ALA A 138 -13.25 0.98 -9.20
C ALA A 138 -13.37 -0.55 -9.37
N HIS A 139 -14.60 -1.09 -9.32
CA HIS A 139 -14.85 -2.51 -9.60
C HIS A 139 -14.52 -2.88 -11.05
N LEU A 140 -14.90 -2.05 -12.01
CA LEU A 140 -14.58 -2.24 -13.42
C LEU A 140 -13.06 -2.21 -13.67
N ALA A 141 -12.36 -1.25 -13.09
CA ALA A 141 -10.90 -1.16 -13.20
C ALA A 141 -10.20 -2.38 -12.57
N LYS A 142 -10.69 -2.86 -11.41
CA LYS A 142 -10.21 -4.11 -10.80
C LYS A 142 -10.47 -5.32 -11.70
N PHE A 143 -11.66 -5.41 -12.30
CA PHE A 143 -11.98 -6.48 -13.25
C PHE A 143 -10.97 -6.51 -14.41
N PHE A 144 -10.66 -5.36 -15.00
CA PHE A 144 -9.64 -5.25 -16.03
C PHE A 144 -8.28 -5.72 -15.54
N TYR A 145 -7.84 -5.23 -14.37
CA TYR A 145 -6.57 -5.63 -13.80
C TYR A 145 -6.47 -7.14 -13.57
N LEU A 146 -7.49 -7.75 -12.96
CA LEU A 146 -7.49 -9.19 -12.66
C LEU A 146 -7.48 -10.07 -13.92
N ASN A 147 -8.14 -9.64 -14.99
CA ASN A 147 -8.26 -10.45 -16.21
C ASN A 147 -7.14 -10.19 -17.23
N THR A 148 -6.40 -9.10 -17.11
CA THR A 148 -5.32 -8.74 -18.04
C THR A 148 -3.95 -8.78 -17.39
N GLN A 149 -3.73 -7.99 -16.35
CA GLN A 149 -2.42 -7.79 -15.73
C GLN A 149 -2.03 -8.96 -14.81
N HIS A 150 -2.95 -9.39 -13.95
CA HIS A 150 -2.67 -10.44 -12.97
C HIS A 150 -2.22 -11.78 -13.59
N PRO A 151 -2.78 -12.27 -14.73
CA PRO A 151 -2.33 -13.50 -15.34
C PRO A 151 -0.88 -13.50 -15.83
N THR A 152 -0.29 -12.32 -16.09
CA THR A 152 1.09 -12.23 -16.58
C THR A 152 2.12 -12.82 -15.62
N GLN A 153 1.83 -12.86 -14.31
CA GLN A 153 2.72 -13.43 -13.29
C GLN A 153 2.97 -14.93 -13.45
N TYR A 154 2.08 -15.65 -14.14
CA TYR A 154 2.20 -17.10 -14.36
C TYR A 154 3.06 -17.46 -15.58
N ILE A 155 3.48 -16.51 -16.37
CA ILE A 155 4.35 -16.72 -17.52
C ILE A 155 5.78 -17.02 -17.04
N LYS A 156 6.23 -18.24 -17.19
CA LYS A 156 7.55 -18.68 -16.68
C LYS A 156 8.73 -18.04 -17.44
N ASN A 157 8.62 -17.92 -18.77
CA ASN A 157 9.68 -17.31 -19.56
C ASN A 157 9.78 -15.81 -19.28
N LYS A 158 10.95 -15.37 -18.80
CA LYS A 158 11.21 -13.98 -18.38
C LYS A 158 10.96 -12.96 -19.50
N PHE A 159 11.42 -13.26 -20.73
CA PHE A 159 11.25 -12.35 -21.86
C PHE A 159 9.77 -12.20 -22.23
N LEU A 160 9.06 -13.33 -22.40
CA LEU A 160 7.63 -13.31 -22.71
C LEU A 160 6.82 -12.65 -21.60
N ARG A 161 7.13 -12.91 -20.33
CA ARG A 161 6.47 -12.29 -19.19
C ARG A 161 6.62 -10.77 -19.21
N ARG A 162 7.85 -10.25 -19.37
CA ARG A 162 8.09 -8.80 -19.42
C ARG A 162 7.42 -8.13 -20.61
N THR A 163 7.43 -8.79 -21.77
CA THR A 163 6.73 -8.30 -22.95
C THR A 163 5.23 -8.27 -22.71
N ALA A 164 4.65 -9.33 -22.15
CA ALA A 164 3.23 -9.39 -21.82
C ALA A 164 2.84 -8.32 -20.80
N ILE A 165 3.63 -8.15 -19.71
CA ILE A 165 3.43 -7.10 -18.71
C ILE A 165 3.39 -5.73 -19.40
N LYS A 166 4.37 -5.41 -20.25
CA LYS A 166 4.44 -4.11 -20.92
C LYS A 166 3.26 -3.85 -21.85
N VAL A 167 2.87 -4.85 -22.65
CA VAL A 167 1.72 -4.74 -23.57
C VAL A 167 0.43 -4.50 -22.78
N VAL A 168 0.22 -5.29 -21.72
CA VAL A 168 -0.97 -5.17 -20.89
C VAL A 168 -0.98 -3.87 -20.08
N GLN A 169 0.17 -3.39 -19.62
CA GLN A 169 0.28 -2.05 -18.98
C GLN A 169 -0.13 -0.95 -19.94
N ILE A 170 0.31 -1.00 -21.19
CA ILE A 170 -0.09 -0.02 -22.21
C ILE A 170 -1.62 -0.06 -22.38
N LEU A 171 -2.20 -1.24 -22.55
CA LEU A 171 -3.66 -1.42 -22.67
C LEU A 171 -4.40 -0.87 -21.44
N ASN A 172 -3.97 -1.21 -20.24
CA ASN A 172 -4.62 -0.78 -19.00
C ASN A 172 -4.47 0.72 -18.79
N PHE A 173 -3.26 1.28 -18.87
CA PHE A 173 -3.00 2.67 -18.49
C PHE A 173 -3.45 3.69 -19.54
N TYR A 174 -3.49 3.30 -20.82
CA TYR A 174 -3.89 4.22 -21.89
C TYR A 174 -5.32 4.01 -22.40
N LEU A 175 -5.97 2.89 -22.07
CA LEU A 175 -7.32 2.61 -22.54
C LEU A 175 -8.29 2.22 -21.42
N LEU A 176 -8.05 1.11 -20.71
CA LEU A 176 -9.07 0.51 -19.84
C LEU A 176 -9.28 1.29 -18.53
N ILE A 177 -8.21 1.70 -17.86
CA ILE A 177 -8.29 2.51 -16.62
C ILE A 177 -8.79 3.93 -16.93
N PRO A 178 -8.31 4.65 -17.97
CA PRO A 178 -8.91 5.93 -18.36
C PRO A 178 -10.40 5.84 -18.68
N LEU A 179 -10.87 4.77 -19.35
CA LEU A 179 -12.28 4.56 -19.58
C LEU A 179 -13.07 4.42 -18.26
N ALA A 180 -12.58 3.58 -17.33
CA ALA A 180 -13.19 3.45 -16.01
C ALA A 180 -13.17 4.78 -15.24
N ARG A 181 -12.09 5.56 -15.35
CA ARG A 181 -11.94 6.89 -14.75
C ARG A 181 -12.96 7.90 -15.28
N VAL A 182 -13.17 7.96 -16.59
CA VAL A 182 -14.21 8.83 -17.18
C VAL A 182 -15.59 8.46 -16.65
N ILE A 183 -15.94 7.17 -16.61
CA ILE A 183 -17.20 6.69 -16.03
C ILE A 183 -17.30 7.10 -14.56
N GLY A 184 -16.21 6.96 -13.80
CA GLY A 184 -16.13 7.38 -12.40
C GLY A 184 -16.39 8.87 -12.21
N LEU A 185 -15.74 9.72 -13.00
CA LEU A 185 -15.88 11.18 -12.93
C LEU A 185 -17.30 11.66 -13.29
N LEU A 186 -17.91 11.06 -14.29
CA LEU A 186 -19.28 11.42 -14.71
C LEU A 186 -20.35 11.04 -13.68
N CYS A 187 -20.09 10.01 -12.87
CA CYS A 187 -21.06 9.46 -11.92
C CYS A 187 -20.76 9.81 -10.45
N SER A 188 -19.60 10.37 -10.15
CA SER A 188 -19.15 10.61 -8.78
C SER A 188 -19.76 11.87 -8.18
N LYS A 189 -20.25 11.75 -6.93
CA LYS A 189 -20.73 12.87 -6.09
C LYS A 189 -19.80 13.07 -4.89
N ASP A 190 -18.59 13.57 -5.09
CA ASP A 190 -17.59 13.79 -4.01
C ASP A 190 -17.07 12.53 -3.30
N GLU A 191 -17.16 11.40 -3.98
CA GLU A 191 -16.65 10.11 -3.55
C GLU A 191 -15.26 9.86 -4.16
N TYR A 192 -14.33 9.36 -3.34
CA TYR A 192 -12.97 9.02 -3.74
C TYR A 192 -12.70 7.55 -3.47
N HIS A 193 -11.87 6.94 -4.29
CA HIS A 193 -11.45 5.55 -4.15
C HIS A 193 -9.93 5.42 -4.26
N VAL A 194 -9.36 4.39 -3.65
CA VAL A 194 -7.95 4.04 -3.85
C VAL A 194 -7.73 3.76 -5.34
N CYS A 195 -6.57 4.13 -5.82
CA CYS A 195 -6.13 4.10 -7.21
C CYS A 195 -6.80 3.00 -8.04
N LEU A 196 -7.43 3.41 -9.12
CA LEU A 196 -8.17 2.51 -10.01
C LEU A 196 -7.27 1.41 -10.57
N GLY A 197 -7.73 0.16 -10.51
CA GLY A 197 -6.95 -1.02 -10.84
C GLY A 197 -6.29 -1.69 -9.64
N SER A 198 -6.35 -1.09 -8.43
CA SER A 198 -5.98 -1.78 -7.19
C SER A 198 -7.06 -2.78 -6.74
N GLY A 199 -6.73 -3.61 -5.74
CA GLY A 199 -7.68 -4.55 -5.14
C GLY A 199 -8.78 -3.90 -4.28
N PHE A 200 -8.64 -2.63 -3.91
CA PHE A 200 -9.37 -1.95 -2.83
C PHE A 200 -10.62 -1.19 -3.29
N TYR A 201 -11.46 -1.79 -4.12
CA TYR A 201 -12.61 -1.13 -4.76
C TYR A 201 -13.79 -0.82 -3.83
N LYS A 202 -13.88 -1.44 -2.66
CA LYS A 202 -15.02 -1.25 -1.74
C LYS A 202 -14.88 -0.02 -0.83
N SER A 203 -13.66 0.40 -0.56
CA SER A 203 -13.41 1.54 0.34
C SER A 203 -13.78 2.85 -0.34
N LYS A 204 -14.55 3.67 0.38
CA LYS A 204 -14.99 4.99 -0.03
C LYS A 204 -14.38 6.03 0.87
N PHE A 205 -13.95 7.13 0.27
CA PHE A 205 -13.34 8.22 1.01
C PHE A 205 -14.02 9.54 0.66
N TYR A 206 -14.11 10.42 1.66
CA TYR A 206 -14.68 11.75 1.53
C TYR A 206 -13.65 12.77 2.01
N LEU A 207 -13.30 13.75 1.17
CA LEU A 207 -12.27 14.75 1.52
C LEU A 207 -12.60 15.53 2.80
N LYS A 208 -13.88 15.75 3.09
CA LYS A 208 -14.35 16.40 4.34
C LYS A 208 -13.95 15.64 5.61
N ASN A 209 -13.78 14.32 5.53
CA ASN A 209 -13.35 13.46 6.64
C ASN A 209 -11.81 13.40 6.73
N ILE A 210 -11.12 13.70 5.61
CA ILE A 210 -9.65 13.64 5.54
C ILE A 210 -9.04 14.99 5.91
N PHE A 211 -9.53 16.08 5.35
CA PHE A 211 -8.92 17.41 5.49
C PHE A 211 -9.70 18.35 6.44
N PRO A 212 -8.97 19.25 7.13
CA PRO A 212 -7.51 19.34 7.21
C PRO A 212 -6.91 18.14 7.91
N LEU A 213 -5.73 17.68 7.51
CA LEU A 213 -5.04 16.61 8.21
C LEU A 213 -4.76 17.01 9.66
N THR A 214 -4.80 16.02 10.54
CA THR A 214 -4.38 16.12 11.95
C THR A 214 -3.17 15.22 12.19
N GLU A 215 -2.73 15.07 13.42
CA GLU A 215 -1.63 14.21 13.79
C GLU A 215 -2.06 13.16 14.80
N MET A 216 -1.46 11.97 14.70
CA MET A 216 -1.60 10.89 15.68
C MET A 216 -0.24 10.26 15.97
N THR A 217 -0.05 9.78 17.18
CA THR A 217 1.17 9.08 17.56
C THR A 217 1.16 7.66 17.01
N PHE A 218 2.25 7.28 16.33
CA PHE A 218 2.55 5.92 15.89
C PHE A 218 3.99 5.60 16.26
N GLU A 219 4.20 4.57 17.09
CA GLU A 219 5.53 4.19 17.63
C GLU A 219 6.27 5.38 18.29
N GLY A 220 5.55 6.21 19.07
CA GLY A 220 6.12 7.37 19.76
C GLY A 220 6.37 8.61 18.89
N ILE A 221 6.08 8.57 17.59
CA ILE A 221 6.31 9.65 16.64
C ILE A 221 4.97 10.14 16.09
N LYS A 222 4.81 11.44 15.90
CA LYS A 222 3.61 12.03 15.30
C LYS A 222 3.67 11.96 13.78
N PHE A 223 2.61 11.42 13.18
CA PHE A 223 2.43 11.36 11.73
C PHE A 223 1.06 11.92 11.32
N PRO A 224 0.93 12.43 10.09
CA PRO A 224 -0.33 12.94 9.58
C PRO A 224 -1.38 11.84 9.44
N VAL A 225 -2.61 12.15 9.86
CA VAL A 225 -3.78 11.28 9.77
C VAL A 225 -5.00 12.06 9.29
N PRO A 226 -6.06 11.38 8.78
CA PRO A 226 -7.33 12.02 8.47
C PRO A 226 -7.94 12.72 9.69
N LYS A 227 -8.57 13.89 9.46
CA LYS A 227 -9.25 14.66 10.49
C LYS A 227 -10.26 13.83 11.28
N ASP A 228 -11.10 13.08 10.60
CA ASP A 228 -12.08 12.17 11.18
C ASP A 228 -11.63 10.73 11.00
N THR A 229 -10.63 10.35 11.79
CA THR A 229 -10.06 8.99 11.78
C THR A 229 -11.10 7.92 12.07
N ASP A 230 -12.10 8.20 12.93
CA ASP A 230 -13.14 7.23 13.29
C ASP A 230 -14.03 6.90 12.08
N SER A 231 -14.55 7.91 11.40
CA SER A 231 -15.34 7.70 10.18
C SER A 231 -14.52 7.05 9.06
N TYR A 232 -13.27 7.46 8.90
CA TYR A 232 -12.35 6.89 7.91
C TYR A 232 -12.12 5.38 8.13
N LEU A 233 -11.83 4.97 9.37
CA LEU A 233 -11.62 3.56 9.71
C LEU A 233 -12.92 2.75 9.66
N ARG A 234 -14.05 3.36 10.02
CA ARG A 234 -15.36 2.70 9.91
C ARG A 234 -15.75 2.40 8.48
N ASP A 235 -15.44 3.30 7.54
CA ASP A 235 -15.71 3.10 6.10
C ASP A 235 -14.89 1.94 5.52
N ILE A 236 -13.72 1.63 6.09
CA ILE A 236 -12.85 0.53 5.64
C ILE A 236 -13.18 -0.78 6.36
N TYR A 237 -13.27 -0.75 7.69
CA TYR A 237 -13.27 -1.94 8.55
C TYR A 237 -14.60 -2.18 9.29
N GLY A 238 -15.59 -1.28 9.18
CA GLY A 238 -16.83 -1.38 9.96
C GLY A 238 -16.56 -1.17 11.46
N ASN A 239 -16.78 -2.18 12.28
CA ASN A 239 -16.47 -2.11 13.72
C ASN A 239 -14.96 -2.31 13.97
N TRP A 240 -14.15 -1.33 13.61
CA TRP A 240 -12.68 -1.39 13.66
C TRP A 240 -12.09 -1.53 15.08
N ARG A 241 -12.90 -1.31 16.13
CA ARG A 241 -12.46 -1.47 17.52
C ARG A 241 -12.47 -2.92 17.97
N GLU A 242 -13.18 -3.78 17.26
CA GLU A 242 -13.21 -5.22 17.52
C GLU A 242 -11.89 -5.88 17.12
N LEU A 243 -11.37 -6.75 17.98
CA LEU A 243 -10.16 -7.48 17.68
C LEU A 243 -10.48 -8.71 16.82
N PRO A 244 -9.68 -9.00 15.81
CA PRO A 244 -9.87 -10.18 14.99
C PRO A 244 -9.54 -11.46 15.76
N THR A 245 -10.10 -12.58 15.30
CA THR A 245 -9.72 -13.93 15.79
C THR A 245 -8.34 -14.33 15.28
N ASP A 246 -7.70 -15.31 15.93
CA ASP A 246 -6.40 -15.86 15.48
C ASP A 246 -6.45 -16.33 14.02
N GLU A 247 -7.58 -16.91 13.58
CA GLU A 247 -7.75 -17.34 12.19
C GLU A 247 -7.77 -16.15 11.20
N GLN A 248 -8.43 -15.05 11.58
CA GLN A 248 -8.44 -13.82 10.77
C GLN A 248 -7.04 -13.19 10.72
N ILE A 249 -6.32 -13.21 11.84
CA ILE A 249 -4.92 -12.74 11.92
C ILE A 249 -4.04 -13.53 10.96
N ARG A 250 -4.10 -14.88 11.01
CA ARG A 250 -3.32 -15.74 10.10
C ARG A 250 -3.56 -15.43 8.63
N ARG A 251 -4.81 -15.16 8.26
CA ARG A 251 -5.18 -14.83 6.87
C ARG A 251 -4.73 -13.44 6.42
N SER A 252 -4.47 -12.51 7.35
CA SER A 252 -4.03 -11.16 7.05
C SER A 252 -2.52 -11.01 6.88
N MET A 253 -1.73 -11.94 7.40
CA MET A 253 -0.27 -11.88 7.33
C MET A 253 0.27 -12.25 5.94
N HIS A 254 1.28 -11.50 5.50
CA HIS A 254 1.85 -11.62 4.15
C HIS A 254 3.16 -12.42 4.11
N SER A 255 3.80 -12.66 5.26
CA SER A 255 5.05 -13.40 5.33
C SER A 255 4.91 -14.75 6.04
N PRO A 256 5.33 -15.85 5.41
CA PRO A 256 5.33 -17.17 6.04
C PRO A 256 6.32 -17.27 7.22
N ILE A 257 7.38 -16.44 7.23
CA ILE A 257 8.34 -16.41 8.33
C ILE A 257 7.69 -15.91 9.61
N TYR A 258 6.90 -14.84 9.53
CA TYR A 258 6.19 -14.29 10.68
C TYR A 258 5.07 -15.23 11.16
N LEU A 259 4.37 -15.89 10.22
CA LEU A 259 3.39 -16.93 10.55
C LEU A 259 4.04 -18.07 11.34
N LYS A 260 5.20 -18.56 10.91
CA LYS A 260 5.96 -19.58 11.61
C LYS A 260 6.41 -19.14 13.00
N GLU A 261 6.94 -17.92 13.11
CA GLU A 261 7.38 -17.35 14.39
C GLU A 261 6.23 -17.24 15.39
N ILE A 262 5.07 -16.75 14.96
CA ILE A 262 3.94 -16.44 15.83
C ILE A 262 3.13 -17.71 16.18
N PHE A 263 2.87 -18.56 15.19
CA PHE A 263 1.93 -19.69 15.33
C PHE A 263 2.62 -21.06 15.40
N GLY A 264 3.94 -21.15 15.13
CA GLY A 264 4.70 -22.40 15.17
C GLY A 264 4.36 -23.37 14.02
N GLU A 265 3.77 -22.88 12.92
CA GLU A 265 3.37 -23.70 11.78
C GLU A 265 4.48 -23.74 10.70
N GLU A 266 4.69 -24.94 10.10
CA GLU A 266 5.60 -25.13 8.94
C GLU A 266 4.93 -24.76 7.62
#